data_6eb2c8bc665908de09431c05bbcf80b4
#
_entry.id   6eb2c8bc665908de09431c05bbcf80b4
#
_cell.length_a   1.000
_cell.length_b   1.000
_cell.length_c   1.000
_cell.angle_alpha   90.00
_cell.angle_beta   90.00
_cell.angle_gamma   90.00
#
_symmetry.space_group_name_H-M   'P 1'
#
loop_
_entity.id
_entity.type
_entity.pdbx_description
1 polymer ?
#
loop_
_entity_poly.entity_id
_entity_poly.type
_entity_poly.pdbx_seq_one_letter_code
_entity_poly.pdbx_strand_id
1 'polypeptide(L)'
;INRLAPGRCFMGLGTGNTAMRMLGHPPAKVAEFKEYIRVVSALLRGEEVEFTLDGVTHPITFANQDFGYINVTDPIPVHVGGFGPRAQALAGELGDGLITGIPRGGSITQALANVRRGAERAGRSLDDFKTYALVNLLMLEPGETLECERAIAEIGSGIMVNVHYLVERWKETGEDPPDYVKPIWKDYLAFLEERDGARQHQEMHKSHYSYLDPEEARFITPEMIRTFSVAGQPEEIVEQLREYERQGLDGINFIPTLDQQYRLIEDFARKVISRM
;
A
#
# COMPACT_ATOMS: atom_id res chain seq x y z
N ILE A 1 22.46 -1.17 -1.53
CA ILE A 1 21.76 -1.61 -2.76
C ILE A 1 22.07 -0.64 -3.89
N ASN A 2 21.88 0.69 -3.72
CA ASN A 2 22.09 1.69 -4.78
C ASN A 2 23.50 1.63 -5.41
N ARG A 3 24.53 1.27 -4.64
CA ARG A 3 25.88 1.05 -5.17
C ARG A 3 26.00 -0.16 -6.11
N LEU A 4 25.16 -1.19 -5.91
CA LEU A 4 25.12 -2.39 -6.74
C LEU A 4 24.18 -2.26 -7.95
N ALA A 5 23.21 -1.36 -7.86
CA ALA A 5 22.19 -1.14 -8.86
C ALA A 5 21.88 0.36 -9.01
N PRO A 6 22.88 1.16 -9.44
CA PRO A 6 22.74 2.62 -9.52
C PRO A 6 21.60 3.00 -10.49
N GLY A 7 20.78 3.97 -10.08
CA GLY A 7 19.63 4.44 -10.86
C GLY A 7 18.46 3.44 -10.99
N ARG A 8 18.52 2.27 -10.31
CA ARG A 8 17.46 1.25 -10.36
C ARG A 8 16.76 1.03 -9.01
N CYS A 9 17.05 1.89 -8.04
CA CYS A 9 16.46 1.83 -6.71
C CYS A 9 15.48 2.98 -6.51
N PHE A 10 14.45 2.74 -5.76
CA PHE A 10 13.61 3.78 -5.15
C PHE A 10 13.37 3.43 -3.68
N MET A 11 13.01 4.41 -2.88
CA MET A 11 12.68 4.23 -1.48
C MET A 11 11.19 4.46 -1.25
N GLY A 12 10.46 3.41 -0.85
CA GLY A 12 9.06 3.54 -0.43
C GLY A 12 8.97 3.94 1.04
N LEU A 13 8.25 5.01 1.35
CA LEU A 13 8.00 5.48 2.71
C LEU A 13 6.51 5.55 3.00
N GLY A 14 6.11 5.11 4.18
CA GLY A 14 4.72 5.14 4.63
C GLY A 14 4.62 5.46 6.13
N THR A 15 3.39 5.70 6.60
CA THR A 15 3.11 6.01 8.02
C THR A 15 3.26 4.83 8.97
N GLY A 16 3.61 3.66 8.45
CA GLY A 16 3.78 2.43 9.25
C GLY A 16 2.46 1.86 9.76
N ASN A 17 1.36 2.01 9.02
CA ASN A 17 0.01 1.67 9.51
C ASN A 17 -0.06 0.30 10.18
N THR A 18 0.29 -0.79 9.48
CA THR A 18 0.25 -2.15 10.07
C THR A 18 1.31 -2.33 11.16
N ALA A 19 2.55 -1.91 10.89
CA ALA A 19 3.66 -2.11 11.83
C ALA A 19 3.39 -1.43 13.18
N MET A 20 2.90 -0.20 13.17
CA MET A 20 2.56 0.54 14.39
C MET A 20 1.37 -0.10 15.12
N ARG A 21 0.34 -0.53 14.39
CA ARG A 21 -0.82 -1.20 15.00
C ARG A 21 -0.44 -2.53 15.64
N MET A 22 0.44 -3.31 15.02
CA MET A 22 0.99 -4.55 15.60
C MET A 22 1.77 -4.29 16.91
N LEU A 23 2.29 -3.07 17.10
CA LEU A 23 2.92 -2.62 18.34
C LEU A 23 1.92 -1.97 19.32
N GLY A 24 0.62 -1.93 18.99
CA GLY A 24 -0.41 -1.29 19.80
C GLY A 24 -0.40 0.25 19.72
N HIS A 25 0.19 0.82 18.68
CA HIS A 25 0.28 2.25 18.46
C HIS A 25 -0.49 2.71 17.20
N PRO A 26 -0.98 3.94 17.16
CA PRO A 26 -1.52 4.51 15.94
C PRO A 26 -0.41 4.74 14.90
N PRO A 27 -0.75 4.79 13.59
CA PRO A 27 0.18 5.20 12.55
C PRO A 27 0.74 6.60 12.81
N ALA A 28 1.93 6.89 12.26
CA ALA A 28 2.51 8.24 12.32
C ALA A 28 1.55 9.29 11.75
N LYS A 29 1.46 10.44 12.42
CA LYS A 29 0.66 11.57 11.94
C LYS A 29 1.24 12.11 10.64
N VAL A 30 0.39 12.66 9.77
CA VAL A 30 0.84 13.22 8.48
C VAL A 30 1.92 14.29 8.64
N ALA A 31 1.86 15.10 9.70
CA ALA A 31 2.87 16.13 9.97
C ALA A 31 4.24 15.53 10.33
N GLU A 32 4.25 14.49 11.16
CA GLU A 32 5.47 13.74 11.52
C GLU A 32 6.03 13.02 10.29
N PHE A 33 5.16 12.42 9.50
CA PHE A 33 5.53 11.75 8.25
C PHE A 33 6.11 12.73 7.21
N LYS A 34 5.55 13.94 7.12
CA LYS A 34 6.08 15.03 6.28
C LYS A 34 7.53 15.34 6.65
N GLU A 35 7.79 15.55 7.94
CA GLU A 35 9.14 15.82 8.44
C GLU A 35 10.10 14.66 8.17
N TYR A 36 9.63 13.44 8.40
CA TYR A 36 10.41 12.23 8.11
C TYR A 36 10.81 12.15 6.62
N ILE A 37 9.89 12.38 5.70
CA ILE A 37 10.19 12.40 4.25
C ILE A 37 11.23 13.49 3.95
N ARG A 38 11.06 14.71 4.48
CA ARG A 38 11.98 15.83 4.27
C ARG A 38 13.41 15.46 4.67
N VAL A 39 13.57 14.94 5.87
CA VAL A 39 14.88 14.57 6.41
C VAL A 39 15.50 13.43 5.63
N VAL A 40 14.76 12.35 5.39
CA VAL A 40 15.27 11.18 4.65
C VAL A 40 15.65 11.56 3.23
N SER A 41 14.83 12.35 2.53
CA SER A 41 15.12 12.79 1.16
C SER A 41 16.40 13.62 1.09
N ALA A 42 16.64 14.51 2.05
CA ALA A 42 17.88 15.30 2.11
C ALA A 42 19.10 14.40 2.34
N LEU A 43 19.01 13.49 3.30
CA LEU A 43 20.10 12.54 3.58
C LEU A 43 20.40 11.63 2.38
N LEU A 44 19.37 11.17 1.64
CA LEU A 44 19.56 10.35 0.43
C LEU A 44 20.30 11.10 -0.69
N ARG A 45 20.28 12.44 -0.68
CA ARG A 45 21.07 13.29 -1.57
C ARG A 45 22.45 13.67 -1.01
N GLY A 46 22.80 13.17 0.18
CA GLY A 46 24.04 13.53 0.86
C GLY A 46 24.07 14.93 1.47
N GLU A 47 22.91 15.56 1.60
CA GLU A 47 22.78 16.92 2.12
C GLU A 47 22.81 16.92 3.67
N GLU A 48 23.25 18.05 4.24
CA GLU A 48 23.05 18.38 5.64
C GLU A 48 21.59 18.88 5.81
N VAL A 49 20.95 18.47 6.89
CA VAL A 49 19.55 18.81 7.16
C VAL A 49 19.33 19.01 8.66
N GLU A 50 18.57 20.04 9.04
CA GLU A 50 18.14 20.20 10.43
C GLU A 50 17.16 19.08 10.81
N PHE A 51 17.41 18.46 11.97
CA PHE A 51 16.54 17.44 12.55
C PHE A 51 16.31 17.73 14.03
N THR A 52 15.06 17.65 14.45
CA THR A 52 14.64 17.86 15.83
C THR A 52 14.29 16.52 16.47
N LEU A 53 14.98 16.18 17.55
CA LEU A 53 14.70 15.02 18.38
C LEU A 53 14.56 15.47 19.83
N ASP A 54 13.47 15.10 20.49
CA ASP A 54 13.18 15.43 21.89
C ASP A 54 13.27 16.94 22.20
N GLY A 55 12.85 17.78 21.24
CA GLY A 55 12.86 19.24 21.35
C GLY A 55 14.23 19.90 21.12
N VAL A 56 15.26 19.14 20.79
CA VAL A 56 16.58 19.66 20.44
C VAL A 56 16.82 19.54 18.95
N THR A 57 17.20 20.65 18.30
CA THR A 57 17.45 20.71 16.86
C THR A 57 18.96 20.76 16.59
N HIS A 58 19.43 19.85 15.74
CA HIS A 58 20.79 19.82 15.25
C HIS A 58 20.84 19.61 13.74
N PRO A 59 21.83 20.16 13.02
CA PRO A 59 22.14 19.73 11.68
C PRO A 59 22.69 18.30 11.72
N ILE A 60 22.20 17.46 10.84
CA ILE A 60 22.65 16.09 10.67
C ILE A 60 23.02 15.81 9.22
N THR A 61 24.00 14.94 9.02
CA THR A 61 24.41 14.43 7.71
C THR A 61 24.94 13.00 7.87
N PHE A 62 25.12 12.27 6.78
CA PHE A 62 25.85 11.01 6.85
C PHE A 62 27.31 11.24 7.18
N ALA A 63 27.78 10.53 8.21
CA ALA A 63 29.19 10.56 8.57
C ALA A 63 30.06 9.89 7.48
N ASN A 64 31.28 10.40 7.33
CA ASN A 64 32.31 9.80 6.47
C ASN A 64 31.91 9.63 5.00
N GLN A 65 31.18 10.56 4.42
CA GLN A 65 30.76 10.49 3.01
C GLN A 65 31.98 10.38 2.07
N ASP A 66 33.11 11.03 2.41
CA ASP A 66 34.35 11.00 1.62
C ASP A 66 34.95 9.59 1.48
N PHE A 67 34.61 8.66 2.35
CA PHE A 67 35.04 7.26 2.22
C PHE A 67 34.22 6.45 1.19
N GLY A 68 33.14 7.00 0.65
CA GLY A 68 32.31 6.37 -0.37
C GLY A 68 31.62 5.09 0.11
N TYR A 69 31.35 4.95 1.40
CA TYR A 69 30.62 3.79 1.95
C TYR A 69 29.17 3.74 1.48
N ILE A 70 28.58 4.89 1.26
CA ILE A 70 27.21 5.06 0.73
C ILE A 70 27.29 5.75 -0.63
N ASN A 71 26.35 5.41 -1.51
CA ASN A 71 26.20 6.04 -2.81
C ASN A 71 25.08 7.08 -2.74
N VAL A 72 25.45 8.35 -2.69
CA VAL A 72 24.54 9.50 -2.74
C VAL A 72 24.62 10.26 -4.07
N THR A 73 25.47 9.77 -5.01
CA THR A 73 25.65 10.37 -6.33
C THR A 73 24.49 10.03 -7.28
N ASP A 74 24.06 8.78 -7.23
CA ASP A 74 22.92 8.31 -8.02
C ASP A 74 21.63 8.57 -7.23
N PRO A 75 20.69 9.34 -7.75
CA PRO A 75 19.46 9.69 -7.04
C PRO A 75 18.65 8.43 -6.66
N ILE A 76 18.09 8.43 -5.46
CA ILE A 76 17.12 7.43 -5.02
C ILE A 76 15.77 8.13 -4.90
N PRO A 77 14.85 7.95 -5.87
CA PRO A 77 13.51 8.53 -5.80
C PRO A 77 12.76 8.07 -4.54
N VAL A 78 12.02 8.97 -3.92
CA VAL A 78 11.20 8.68 -2.75
C VAL A 78 9.73 8.55 -3.18
N HIS A 79 9.19 7.33 -3.05
CA HIS A 79 7.79 7.05 -3.31
C HIS A 79 7.00 7.05 -2.01
N VAL A 80 6.01 7.91 -1.91
CA VAL A 80 5.21 8.11 -0.69
C VAL A 80 4.01 7.18 -0.71
N GLY A 81 3.88 6.35 0.34
CA GLY A 81 2.70 5.54 0.61
C GLY A 81 1.54 6.42 1.07
N GLY A 82 0.51 6.59 0.24
CA GLY A 82 -0.62 7.48 0.51
C GLY A 82 -1.97 6.87 0.11
N PHE A 83 -2.80 6.52 1.11
CA PHE A 83 -4.16 6.00 0.90
C PHE A 83 -5.26 7.05 1.14
N GLY A 84 -4.95 8.15 1.80
CA GLY A 84 -5.88 9.23 2.05
C GLY A 84 -5.45 10.54 1.37
N PRO A 85 -6.38 11.50 1.21
CA PRO A 85 -6.13 12.71 0.42
C PRO A 85 -4.97 13.56 0.93
N ARG A 86 -4.72 13.58 2.26
CA ARG A 86 -3.59 14.33 2.83
C ARG A 86 -2.24 13.68 2.52
N ALA A 87 -2.13 12.35 2.61
CA ALA A 87 -0.89 11.63 2.28
C ALA A 87 -0.63 11.64 0.76
N GLN A 88 -1.68 11.54 -0.07
CA GLN A 88 -1.57 11.69 -1.52
C GLN A 88 -1.09 13.09 -1.91
N ALA A 89 -1.60 14.14 -1.25
CA ALA A 89 -1.10 15.51 -1.47
C ALA A 89 0.36 15.66 -1.00
N LEU A 90 0.74 15.00 0.09
CA LEU A 90 2.12 14.99 0.56
C LEU A 90 3.07 14.31 -0.44
N ALA A 91 2.61 13.26 -1.14
CA ALA A 91 3.38 12.66 -2.23
C ALA A 91 3.70 13.68 -3.33
N GLY A 92 2.74 14.50 -3.74
CA GLY A 92 2.98 15.59 -4.69
C GLY A 92 3.88 16.70 -4.16
N GLU A 93 3.77 17.01 -2.87
CA GLU A 93 4.54 18.06 -2.22
C GLU A 93 6.03 17.71 -2.08
N LEU A 94 6.37 16.47 -1.72
CA LEU A 94 7.73 16.06 -1.34
C LEU A 94 8.25 14.80 -2.03
N GLY A 95 7.38 13.95 -2.56
CA GLY A 95 7.76 12.67 -3.15
C GLY A 95 8.07 12.75 -4.63
N ASP A 96 8.72 11.72 -5.14
CA ASP A 96 8.98 11.49 -6.57
C ASP A 96 7.99 10.47 -7.15
N GLY A 97 7.15 9.90 -6.30
CA GLY A 97 6.08 9.00 -6.68
C GLY A 97 5.06 8.77 -5.56
N LEU A 98 3.94 8.18 -5.95
CA LEU A 98 2.86 7.74 -5.06
C LEU A 98 2.74 6.22 -5.12
N ILE A 99 2.62 5.58 -3.95
CA ILE A 99 2.12 4.20 -3.82
C ILE A 99 0.77 4.28 -3.10
N THR A 100 -0.31 3.98 -3.80
CA THR A 100 -1.67 3.99 -3.23
C THR A 100 -2.31 2.60 -3.29
N GLY A 101 -3.53 2.43 -2.83
CA GLY A 101 -4.30 1.19 -2.93
C GLY A 101 -5.57 1.40 -3.74
N ILE A 102 -6.01 0.40 -4.45
CA ILE A 102 -7.27 0.40 -5.19
C ILE A 102 -8.19 -0.65 -4.56
N PRO A 103 -9.45 -0.31 -4.22
CA PRO A 103 -10.09 1.02 -4.24
C PRO A 103 -9.86 1.84 -2.97
N ARG A 104 -9.13 1.31 -1.97
CA ARG A 104 -8.99 1.94 -0.65
C ARG A 104 -8.43 3.37 -0.69
N GLY A 105 -7.58 3.67 -1.64
CA GLY A 105 -7.06 5.02 -1.88
C GLY A 105 -7.97 5.92 -2.72
N GLY A 106 -9.18 5.47 -3.03
CA GLY A 106 -10.08 6.10 -3.99
C GLY A 106 -9.75 5.72 -5.45
N SER A 107 -10.34 6.42 -6.41
CA SER A 107 -9.96 6.23 -7.82
C SER A 107 -8.57 6.82 -8.10
N ILE A 108 -7.88 6.28 -9.10
CA ILE A 108 -6.58 6.80 -9.54
C ILE A 108 -6.68 8.28 -9.91
N THR A 109 -7.73 8.67 -10.63
CA THR A 109 -7.97 10.07 -11.01
C THR A 109 -8.07 10.99 -9.79
N GLN A 110 -8.78 10.56 -8.74
CA GLN A 110 -8.90 11.32 -7.50
C GLN A 110 -7.57 11.39 -6.74
N ALA A 111 -6.83 10.30 -6.67
CA ALA A 111 -5.52 10.27 -6.05
C ALA A 111 -4.54 11.22 -6.75
N LEU A 112 -4.51 11.20 -8.09
CA LEU A 112 -3.69 12.12 -8.89
C LEU A 112 -4.13 13.58 -8.74
N ALA A 113 -5.42 13.87 -8.59
CA ALA A 113 -5.89 15.22 -8.28
C ALA A 113 -5.36 15.72 -6.92
N ASN A 114 -5.28 14.84 -5.93
CA ASN A 114 -4.69 15.16 -4.63
C ASN A 114 -3.17 15.42 -4.75
N VAL A 115 -2.45 14.58 -5.53
CA VAL A 115 -1.02 14.76 -5.83
C VAL A 115 -0.78 16.13 -6.48
N ARG A 116 -1.52 16.47 -7.54
CA ARG A 116 -1.41 17.77 -8.23
C ARG A 116 -1.57 18.93 -7.26
N ARG A 117 -2.58 18.91 -6.39
CA ARG A 117 -2.77 19.95 -5.37
C ARG A 117 -1.57 20.09 -4.42
N GLY A 118 -0.90 18.99 -4.09
CA GLY A 118 0.31 19.01 -3.28
C GLY A 118 1.49 19.64 -4.02
N ALA A 119 1.72 19.22 -5.26
CA ALA A 119 2.77 19.74 -6.13
C ALA A 119 2.59 21.25 -6.42
N GLU A 120 1.38 21.69 -6.74
CA GLU A 120 1.05 23.10 -6.95
C GLU A 120 1.40 23.96 -5.74
N ARG A 121 1.04 23.52 -4.53
CA ARG A 121 1.38 24.25 -3.29
C ARG A 121 2.89 24.36 -3.07
N ALA A 122 3.66 23.36 -3.52
CA ALA A 122 5.11 23.32 -3.41
C ALA A 122 5.85 23.90 -4.61
N GLY A 123 5.15 24.32 -5.67
CA GLY A 123 5.73 24.83 -6.91
C GLY A 123 6.56 23.76 -7.65
N ARG A 124 6.19 22.49 -7.53
CA ARG A 124 6.92 21.36 -8.14
C ARG A 124 6.30 20.90 -9.45
N SER A 125 7.14 20.50 -10.42
CA SER A 125 6.73 19.71 -11.57
C SER A 125 6.47 18.25 -11.16
N LEU A 126 5.63 17.57 -11.94
CA LEU A 126 5.31 16.15 -11.83
C LEU A 126 5.73 15.36 -13.10
N ASP A 127 6.60 15.92 -13.94
CA ASP A 127 6.95 15.34 -15.24
C ASP A 127 7.53 13.90 -15.11
N ASP A 128 8.34 13.65 -14.09
CA ASP A 128 8.93 12.34 -13.81
C ASP A 128 8.23 11.57 -12.67
N PHE A 129 7.11 12.11 -12.17
CA PHE A 129 6.39 11.53 -11.05
C PHE A 129 5.77 10.17 -11.42
N LYS A 130 5.97 9.16 -10.55
CA LYS A 130 5.47 7.80 -10.77
C LYS A 130 4.32 7.46 -9.84
N THR A 131 3.32 6.76 -10.38
CA THR A 131 2.14 6.32 -9.63
C THR A 131 1.99 4.83 -9.66
N TYR A 132 2.02 4.21 -8.48
CA TYR A 132 1.83 2.77 -8.32
C TYR A 132 0.64 2.49 -7.42
N ALA A 133 -0.03 1.37 -7.68
CA ALA A 133 -1.09 0.87 -6.81
C ALA A 133 -0.76 -0.49 -6.21
N LEU A 134 -1.01 -0.63 -4.90
CA LEU A 134 -1.11 -1.94 -4.26
C LEU A 134 -2.45 -2.54 -4.63
N VAL A 135 -2.42 -3.73 -5.22
CA VAL A 135 -3.61 -4.47 -5.62
C VAL A 135 -3.57 -5.89 -5.08
N ASN A 136 -4.73 -6.43 -4.76
CA ASN A 136 -4.91 -7.86 -4.65
C ASN A 136 -5.15 -8.41 -6.06
N LEU A 137 -4.43 -9.42 -6.49
CA LEU A 137 -4.52 -9.97 -7.84
C LEU A 137 -5.03 -11.41 -7.78
N LEU A 138 -6.14 -11.68 -8.45
CA LEU A 138 -6.71 -13.02 -8.58
C LEU A 138 -6.94 -13.36 -10.05
N MET A 139 -6.22 -14.35 -10.54
CA MET A 139 -6.41 -14.89 -11.88
C MET A 139 -7.26 -16.16 -11.80
N LEU A 140 -8.46 -16.11 -12.38
CA LEU A 140 -9.37 -17.25 -12.45
C LEU A 140 -8.94 -18.23 -13.54
N GLU A 141 -9.06 -19.53 -13.26
CA GLU A 141 -8.94 -20.56 -14.27
C GLU A 141 -10.26 -20.71 -15.06
N PRO A 142 -10.24 -21.26 -16.28
CA PRO A 142 -11.44 -21.44 -17.08
C PRO A 142 -12.56 -22.17 -16.32
N GLY A 143 -13.74 -21.55 -16.23
CA GLY A 143 -14.90 -22.07 -15.53
C GLY A 143 -14.97 -21.79 -14.03
N GLU A 144 -13.94 -21.17 -13.45
CA GLU A 144 -13.98 -20.74 -12.06
C GLU A 144 -14.76 -19.44 -11.87
N THR A 145 -15.28 -19.27 -10.67
CA THR A 145 -15.94 -18.04 -10.20
C THR A 145 -15.26 -17.52 -8.95
N LEU A 146 -15.60 -16.29 -8.54
CA LEU A 146 -15.07 -15.68 -7.31
C LEU A 146 -15.52 -16.41 -6.02
N GLU A 147 -16.44 -17.37 -6.12
CA GLU A 147 -16.98 -18.14 -5.01
C GLU A 147 -16.25 -19.47 -4.79
N CYS A 148 -15.35 -19.86 -5.70
CA CYS A 148 -14.64 -21.12 -5.57
C CYS A 148 -13.65 -21.08 -4.39
N GLU A 149 -13.47 -22.23 -3.74
CA GLU A 149 -12.59 -22.35 -2.56
C GLU A 149 -11.17 -21.89 -2.86
N ARG A 150 -10.66 -22.16 -4.08
CA ARG A 150 -9.33 -21.73 -4.49
C ARG A 150 -9.22 -20.19 -4.53
N ALA A 151 -10.22 -19.50 -5.08
CA ALA A 151 -10.23 -18.04 -5.14
C ALA A 151 -10.20 -17.44 -3.72
N ILE A 152 -11.03 -17.95 -2.82
CA ILE A 152 -11.08 -17.52 -1.42
C ILE A 152 -9.73 -17.80 -0.72
N ALA A 153 -9.16 -18.98 -0.89
CA ALA A 153 -7.88 -19.35 -0.27
C ALA A 153 -6.71 -18.48 -0.78
N GLU A 154 -6.70 -18.17 -2.08
CA GLU A 154 -5.61 -17.43 -2.72
C GLU A 154 -5.61 -15.94 -2.39
N ILE A 155 -6.78 -15.30 -2.34
CA ILE A 155 -6.86 -13.84 -2.18
C ILE A 155 -7.38 -13.39 -0.82
N GLY A 156 -7.94 -14.32 -0.05
CA GLY A 156 -8.69 -14.03 1.16
C GLY A 156 -7.92 -13.23 2.20
N SER A 157 -6.63 -13.53 2.41
CA SER A 157 -5.81 -12.76 3.35
C SER A 157 -5.75 -11.27 2.98
N GLY A 158 -5.58 -10.96 1.70
CA GLY A 158 -5.58 -9.58 1.18
C GLY A 158 -6.95 -8.90 1.31
N ILE A 159 -8.04 -9.68 1.16
CA ILE A 159 -9.41 -9.16 1.37
C ILE A 159 -9.62 -8.83 2.85
N MET A 160 -9.27 -9.74 3.76
CA MET A 160 -9.46 -9.54 5.20
C MET A 160 -8.62 -8.38 5.75
N VAL A 161 -7.43 -8.13 5.22
CA VAL A 161 -6.63 -6.94 5.55
C VAL A 161 -7.43 -5.64 5.39
N ASN A 162 -8.25 -5.53 4.34
CA ASN A 162 -9.09 -4.35 4.15
C ASN A 162 -10.21 -4.28 5.20
N VAL A 163 -10.78 -5.42 5.60
CA VAL A 163 -11.78 -5.49 6.68
C VAL A 163 -11.13 -5.07 8.02
N HIS A 164 -9.93 -5.56 8.32
CA HIS A 164 -9.19 -5.15 9.53
C HIS A 164 -9.04 -3.64 9.62
N TYR A 165 -8.65 -2.98 8.53
CA TYR A 165 -8.53 -1.52 8.49
C TYR A 165 -9.87 -0.79 8.60
N LEU A 166 -10.97 -1.37 8.11
CA LEU A 166 -12.30 -0.81 8.33
C LEU A 166 -12.71 -0.88 9.80
N VAL A 167 -12.39 -1.98 10.49
CA VAL A 167 -12.63 -2.12 11.94
C VAL A 167 -11.81 -1.09 12.72
N GLU A 168 -10.52 -0.93 12.40
CA GLU A 168 -9.68 0.09 13.05
C GLU A 168 -10.23 1.49 12.84
N ARG A 169 -10.63 1.82 11.60
CA ARG A 169 -11.23 3.11 11.29
C ARG A 169 -12.54 3.33 12.05
N TRP A 170 -13.39 2.31 12.10
CA TRP A 170 -14.64 2.37 12.88
C TRP A 170 -14.36 2.63 14.36
N LYS A 171 -13.39 1.93 14.96
CA LYS A 171 -12.98 2.17 16.36
C LYS A 171 -12.47 3.60 16.59
N GLU A 172 -11.76 4.18 15.64
CA GLU A 172 -11.18 5.51 15.73
C GLU A 172 -12.17 6.64 15.47
N THR A 173 -13.12 6.45 14.55
CA THR A 173 -13.96 7.53 14.01
C THR A 173 -15.45 7.35 14.24
N GLY A 174 -15.90 6.13 14.53
CA GLY A 174 -17.32 5.78 14.58
C GLY A 174 -18.01 5.75 13.21
N GLU A 175 -17.25 5.85 12.09
CA GLU A 175 -17.83 5.81 10.74
C GLU A 175 -18.41 4.42 10.44
N ASP A 176 -19.62 4.39 9.87
CA ASP A 176 -20.26 3.17 9.41
C ASP A 176 -19.43 2.48 8.32
N PRO A 177 -19.41 1.13 8.30
CA PRO A 177 -18.72 0.40 7.26
C PRO A 177 -19.41 0.60 5.91
N PRO A 178 -18.65 0.50 4.79
CA PRO A 178 -19.21 0.51 3.45
C PRO A 178 -20.22 -0.63 3.23
N ASP A 179 -21.16 -0.44 2.29
CA ASP A 179 -22.27 -1.36 2.05
C ASP A 179 -21.83 -2.79 1.76
N TYR A 180 -20.73 -2.98 1.05
CA TYR A 180 -20.20 -4.30 0.65
C TYR A 180 -19.65 -5.15 1.84
N VAL A 181 -19.43 -4.56 3.02
CA VAL A 181 -19.04 -5.32 4.23
C VAL A 181 -20.16 -5.37 5.27
N LYS A 182 -21.23 -4.57 5.13
CA LYS A 182 -22.36 -4.57 6.07
C LYS A 182 -22.95 -5.97 6.35
N PRO A 183 -23.09 -6.84 5.32
CA PRO A 183 -23.66 -8.18 5.54
C PRO A 183 -22.89 -9.02 6.56
N ILE A 184 -21.58 -8.83 6.67
CA ILE A 184 -20.73 -9.60 7.59
C ILE A 184 -20.35 -8.82 8.86
N TRP A 185 -20.61 -7.52 8.89
CA TRP A 185 -20.00 -6.58 9.85
C TRP A 185 -20.28 -6.95 11.30
N LYS A 186 -21.57 -7.16 11.65
CA LYS A 186 -21.97 -7.49 13.02
C LYS A 186 -21.34 -8.80 13.50
N ASP A 187 -21.39 -9.83 12.66
CA ASP A 187 -20.88 -11.15 13.00
C ASP A 187 -19.35 -11.14 13.07
N TYR A 188 -18.69 -10.34 12.24
CA TYR A 188 -17.24 -10.17 12.29
C TYR A 188 -16.79 -9.43 13.56
N LEU A 189 -17.50 -8.38 13.98
CA LEU A 189 -17.19 -7.70 15.25
C LEU A 189 -17.37 -8.64 16.45
N ALA A 190 -18.45 -9.44 16.50
CA ALA A 190 -18.65 -10.44 17.53
C ALA A 190 -17.52 -11.49 17.56
N PHE A 191 -17.10 -11.96 16.39
CA PHE A 191 -15.95 -12.86 16.25
C PHE A 191 -14.65 -12.27 16.82
N LEU A 192 -14.41 -10.96 16.60
CA LEU A 192 -13.24 -10.28 17.18
C LEU A 192 -13.32 -10.11 18.70
N GLU A 193 -14.52 -9.93 19.26
CA GLU A 193 -14.74 -9.82 20.70
C GLU A 193 -14.44 -11.12 21.45
N GLU A 194 -14.63 -12.27 20.79
CA GLU A 194 -14.34 -13.61 21.35
C GLU A 194 -12.82 -13.90 21.42
N ARG A 195 -12.00 -13.13 20.73
CA ARG A 195 -10.53 -13.29 20.74
C ARG A 195 -9.88 -12.56 21.91
N ASP A 196 -8.64 -12.97 22.25
CA ASP A 196 -7.85 -12.41 23.36
C ASP A 196 -7.79 -10.87 23.30
N GLY A 197 -8.53 -10.21 24.19
CA GLY A 197 -8.61 -8.76 24.26
C GLY A 197 -7.27 -8.07 24.48
N ALA A 198 -6.35 -8.67 25.23
CA ALA A 198 -5.04 -8.08 25.52
C ALA A 198 -4.12 -8.04 24.29
N ARG A 199 -4.25 -9.00 23.37
CA ARG A 199 -3.47 -9.12 22.14
C ARG A 199 -4.29 -8.92 20.87
N GLN A 200 -5.50 -8.42 20.96
CA GLN A 200 -6.41 -8.26 19.82
C GLN A 200 -5.74 -7.49 18.66
N HIS A 201 -4.91 -6.47 18.95
CA HIS A 201 -4.16 -5.70 17.96
C HIS A 201 -3.16 -6.56 17.15
N GLN A 202 -2.60 -7.60 17.75
CA GLN A 202 -1.71 -8.55 17.07
C GLN A 202 -2.50 -9.66 16.37
N GLU A 203 -3.47 -10.24 17.07
CA GLU A 203 -4.30 -11.33 16.54
C GLU A 203 -5.09 -10.92 15.29
N MET A 204 -5.61 -9.70 15.24
CA MET A 204 -6.31 -9.19 14.06
C MET A 204 -5.41 -9.08 12.83
N HIS A 205 -4.12 -8.80 13.01
CA HIS A 205 -3.18 -8.59 11.91
C HIS A 205 -2.19 -9.76 11.71
N LYS A 206 -2.31 -10.86 12.44
CA LYS A 206 -1.34 -11.98 12.41
C LYS A 206 -1.18 -12.62 11.04
N SER A 207 -2.25 -12.67 10.26
CA SER A 207 -2.29 -13.29 8.92
C SER A 207 -1.94 -12.33 7.78
N HIS A 208 -1.69 -11.06 8.08
CA HIS A 208 -1.55 -9.94 7.16
C HIS A 208 -0.78 -10.27 5.87
N TYR A 209 -1.47 -10.45 4.74
CA TYR A 209 -0.95 -10.86 3.44
C TYR A 209 -0.17 -12.19 3.40
N SER A 210 -0.05 -12.91 4.50
CA SER A 210 0.77 -14.12 4.56
C SER A 210 -0.03 -15.38 4.25
N TYR A 211 -1.18 -15.53 4.88
CA TYR A 211 -2.09 -16.67 4.73
C TYR A 211 -3.50 -16.24 5.11
N LEU A 212 -4.51 -16.98 4.65
CA LEU A 212 -5.88 -16.78 5.13
C LEU A 212 -6.07 -17.51 6.46
N ASP A 213 -6.46 -16.79 7.51
CA ASP A 213 -6.92 -17.40 8.75
C ASP A 213 -8.20 -18.24 8.44
N PRO A 214 -8.21 -19.57 8.69
CA PRO A 214 -9.35 -20.42 8.36
C PRO A 214 -10.67 -19.96 8.98
N GLU A 215 -10.63 -19.34 10.16
CA GLU A 215 -11.81 -18.81 10.83
C GLU A 215 -12.36 -17.54 10.16
N GLU A 216 -11.51 -16.79 9.43
CA GLU A 216 -11.92 -15.60 8.69
C GLU A 216 -12.45 -15.92 7.29
N ALA A 217 -12.16 -17.09 6.74
CA ALA A 217 -12.59 -17.49 5.39
C ALA A 217 -14.11 -17.33 5.17
N ARG A 218 -14.91 -17.63 6.19
CA ARG A 218 -16.39 -17.54 6.16
C ARG A 218 -16.94 -16.12 5.98
N PHE A 219 -16.13 -15.09 6.21
CA PHE A 219 -16.54 -13.70 6.08
C PHE A 219 -16.26 -13.11 4.70
N ILE A 220 -15.55 -13.84 3.85
CA ILE A 220 -15.19 -13.37 2.50
C ILE A 220 -16.37 -13.55 1.56
N THR A 221 -16.78 -12.48 0.91
CA THR A 221 -17.87 -12.48 -0.07
C THR A 221 -17.36 -12.19 -1.47
N PRO A 222 -18.04 -12.66 -2.53
CA PRO A 222 -17.68 -12.33 -3.92
C PRO A 222 -17.67 -10.82 -4.19
N GLU A 223 -18.55 -10.08 -3.53
CA GLU A 223 -18.60 -8.63 -3.66
C GLU A 223 -17.34 -7.96 -3.08
N MET A 224 -16.87 -8.44 -1.93
CA MET A 224 -15.60 -7.96 -1.36
C MET A 224 -14.41 -8.29 -2.27
N ILE A 225 -14.37 -9.49 -2.86
CA ILE A 225 -13.33 -9.86 -3.82
C ILE A 225 -13.36 -8.90 -5.02
N ARG A 226 -14.52 -8.65 -5.64
CA ARG A 226 -14.64 -7.69 -6.75
C ARG A 226 -14.20 -6.30 -6.36
N THR A 227 -14.53 -5.87 -5.14
CA THR A 227 -14.25 -4.51 -4.66
C THR A 227 -12.77 -4.31 -4.34
N PHE A 228 -12.10 -5.30 -3.75
CA PHE A 228 -10.75 -5.16 -3.21
C PHE A 228 -9.66 -5.75 -4.11
N SER A 229 -9.99 -6.25 -5.29
CA SER A 229 -9.00 -6.90 -6.14
C SER A 229 -9.14 -6.57 -7.63
N VAL A 230 -8.04 -6.78 -8.33
CA VAL A 230 -8.03 -6.99 -9.78
C VAL A 230 -8.24 -8.48 -9.98
N ALA A 231 -9.42 -8.88 -10.42
CA ALA A 231 -9.82 -10.28 -10.47
C ALA A 231 -10.57 -10.60 -11.75
N GLY A 232 -10.37 -11.82 -12.27
CA GLY A 232 -11.06 -12.31 -13.45
C GLY A 232 -10.20 -13.25 -14.28
N GLN A 233 -10.69 -13.57 -15.49
CA GLN A 233 -9.91 -14.24 -16.52
C GLN A 233 -8.76 -13.31 -17.01
N PRO A 234 -7.70 -13.85 -17.60
CA PRO A 234 -6.56 -13.03 -18.04
C PRO A 234 -6.94 -11.83 -18.90
N GLU A 235 -7.91 -11.98 -19.81
CA GLU A 235 -8.40 -10.92 -20.70
C GLU A 235 -9.08 -9.79 -19.91
N GLU A 236 -9.85 -10.15 -18.88
CA GLU A 236 -10.53 -9.18 -18.00
C GLU A 236 -9.53 -8.41 -17.15
N ILE A 237 -8.48 -9.09 -16.68
CA ILE A 237 -7.38 -8.46 -15.93
C ILE A 237 -6.63 -7.46 -16.83
N VAL A 238 -6.30 -7.84 -18.07
CA VAL A 238 -5.66 -6.94 -19.05
C VAL A 238 -6.51 -5.68 -19.24
N GLU A 239 -7.83 -5.80 -19.42
CA GLU A 239 -8.70 -4.64 -19.61
C GLU A 239 -8.77 -3.75 -18.35
N GLN A 240 -8.86 -4.34 -17.16
CA GLN A 240 -8.82 -3.60 -15.89
C GLN A 240 -7.50 -2.81 -15.75
N LEU A 241 -6.35 -3.43 -16.06
CA LEU A 241 -5.05 -2.78 -15.98
C LEU A 241 -4.89 -1.65 -17.01
N ARG A 242 -5.36 -1.86 -18.25
CA ARG A 242 -5.40 -0.81 -19.29
C ARG A 242 -6.28 0.37 -18.89
N GLU A 243 -7.39 0.11 -18.18
CA GLU A 243 -8.21 1.20 -17.65
C GLU A 243 -7.47 2.00 -16.59
N TYR A 244 -6.73 1.33 -15.69
CA TYR A 244 -5.90 2.04 -14.71
C TYR A 244 -4.76 2.83 -15.35
N GLU A 245 -4.14 2.29 -16.40
CA GLU A 245 -3.14 2.99 -17.19
C GLU A 245 -3.73 4.26 -17.84
N ARG A 246 -4.92 4.17 -18.46
CA ARG A 246 -5.64 5.33 -19.00
C ARG A 246 -5.95 6.39 -17.93
N GLN A 247 -6.15 5.98 -16.69
CA GLN A 247 -6.35 6.90 -15.57
C GLN A 247 -5.04 7.51 -15.04
N GLY A 248 -3.89 7.06 -15.51
CA GLY A 248 -2.57 7.59 -15.15
C GLY A 248 -1.79 6.75 -14.14
N LEU A 249 -2.08 5.46 -14.03
CA LEU A 249 -1.28 4.53 -13.23
C LEU A 249 -0.08 4.04 -14.06
N ASP A 250 1.14 4.15 -13.50
CA ASP A 250 2.38 3.66 -14.14
C ASP A 250 2.62 2.17 -13.88
N GLY A 251 2.11 1.61 -12.80
CA GLY A 251 2.30 0.20 -12.49
C GLY A 251 1.53 -0.27 -11.27
N ILE A 252 1.54 -1.58 -11.08
CA ILE A 252 0.94 -2.24 -9.92
C ILE A 252 1.98 -2.96 -9.08
N ASN A 253 1.71 -3.03 -7.79
CA ASN A 253 2.40 -3.90 -6.84
C ASN A 253 1.37 -4.88 -6.28
N PHE A 254 1.61 -6.17 -6.37
CA PHE A 254 0.79 -7.18 -5.73
C PHE A 254 1.61 -8.09 -4.84
N ILE A 255 1.01 -8.56 -3.77
CA ILE A 255 1.63 -9.43 -2.78
C ILE A 255 0.90 -10.77 -2.82
N PRO A 256 1.45 -11.79 -3.50
CA PRO A 256 0.85 -13.12 -3.49
C PRO A 256 1.11 -13.80 -2.15
N THR A 257 0.21 -14.69 -1.73
CA THR A 257 0.47 -15.58 -0.60
C THR A 257 1.66 -16.49 -0.89
N LEU A 258 2.36 -16.94 0.16
CA LEU A 258 3.60 -17.71 0.04
C LEU A 258 3.44 -18.95 -0.87
N ASP A 259 2.35 -19.67 -0.72
CA ASP A 259 2.10 -20.91 -1.47
C ASP A 259 1.81 -20.69 -2.96
N GLN A 260 1.37 -19.48 -3.34
CA GLN A 260 0.92 -19.17 -4.70
C GLN A 260 1.90 -18.27 -5.47
N GLN A 261 2.91 -17.72 -4.81
CA GLN A 261 3.74 -16.63 -5.35
C GLN A 261 4.38 -16.98 -6.70
N TYR A 262 5.00 -18.14 -6.83
CA TYR A 262 5.70 -18.53 -8.06
C TYR A 262 4.72 -18.72 -9.22
N ARG A 263 3.65 -19.48 -8.98
CA ARG A 263 2.61 -19.72 -9.98
C ARG A 263 1.99 -18.40 -10.45
N LEU A 264 1.60 -17.53 -9.52
CA LEU A 264 0.94 -16.28 -9.86
C LEU A 264 1.85 -15.35 -10.66
N ILE A 265 3.13 -15.24 -10.27
CA ILE A 265 4.11 -14.41 -10.99
C ILE A 265 4.34 -14.94 -12.42
N GLU A 266 4.53 -16.26 -12.58
CA GLU A 266 4.73 -16.87 -13.89
C GLU A 266 3.50 -16.74 -14.80
N ASP A 267 2.32 -17.01 -14.25
CA ASP A 267 1.06 -16.89 -14.98
C ASP A 267 0.76 -15.44 -15.35
N PHE A 268 0.99 -14.49 -14.45
CA PHE A 268 0.84 -13.07 -14.73
C PHE A 268 1.77 -12.61 -15.86
N ALA A 269 3.04 -13.01 -15.82
CA ALA A 269 3.99 -12.69 -16.88
C ALA A 269 3.54 -13.26 -18.22
N ARG A 270 3.12 -14.53 -18.24
CA ARG A 270 2.78 -15.25 -19.48
C ARG A 270 1.39 -14.89 -20.03
N LYS A 271 0.40 -14.71 -19.16
CA LYS A 271 -1.02 -14.58 -19.57
C LYS A 271 -1.49 -13.12 -19.61
N VAL A 272 -0.82 -12.21 -18.87
CA VAL A 272 -1.21 -10.79 -18.78
C VAL A 272 -0.17 -9.88 -19.41
N ILE A 273 1.08 -9.85 -18.89
CA ILE A 273 2.12 -8.92 -19.38
C ILE A 273 2.37 -9.10 -20.89
N SER A 274 2.36 -10.34 -21.38
CA SER A 274 2.55 -10.62 -22.82
C SER A 274 1.47 -10.03 -23.73
N ARG A 275 0.36 -9.50 -23.16
CA ARG A 275 -0.80 -8.95 -23.88
C ARG A 275 -1.00 -7.46 -23.60
N MET A 276 -0.22 -6.87 -22.68
CA MET A 276 -0.21 -5.44 -22.39
C MET A 276 0.56 -4.67 -23.47
#